data_0f8498e34f72811d9581192c702e0537
#
_entry.id   0f8498e34f72811d9581192c702e0537
#
_cell.length_a   1.000
_cell.length_b   1.000
_cell.length_c   1.000
_cell.angle_alpha   90.00
_cell.angle_beta   90.00
_cell.angle_gamma   90.00
#
_symmetry.space_group_name_H-M   'P 1'
#
loop_
_entity.id
_entity.type
_entity.pdbx_description
1 polymer ?
#
loop_
_entity_poly.entity_id
_entity_poly.type
_entity_poly.pdbx_seq_one_letter_code
_entity_poly.pdbx_strand_id
1 'polypeptide(L)'
;KTMVSSAKAIHKSRRGDTYGFTVENLKVDYGAIRKRMNQVRNASNEGLIEWMESTDNVDLIEGYGAFTGPKTIEVNGEVLKGKKIYINTGTYPFVPPIDGVKDLPWMDSAKLLELEKLPDHLIIIGGGYIGVEFAQVYRRFGSKVTIIQSGDQLMPQEDTDVADAIREIMEEEGIQILLSARAGKGEGKEGDITIQVKKGGELRDGSRWPRALSRP
;
A
#
# COMPACT_ATOMS: atom_id res chain seq x y z
N LYS A 1 -3.15 9.06 -2.44
CA LYS A 1 -4.22 10.08 -2.20
C LYS A 1 -5.39 9.94 -3.18
N THR A 2 -5.18 9.77 -4.49
CA THR A 2 -6.26 9.66 -5.49
C THR A 2 -7.17 8.44 -5.25
N MET A 3 -6.61 7.27 -4.93
CA MET A 3 -7.38 6.09 -4.53
C MET A 3 -8.16 6.30 -3.23
N VAL A 4 -7.52 6.92 -2.23
CA VAL A 4 -8.18 7.28 -0.95
C VAL A 4 -9.40 8.17 -1.19
N SER A 5 -9.29 9.17 -2.09
CA SER A 5 -10.42 10.04 -2.46
C SER A 5 -11.58 9.24 -3.05
N SER A 6 -11.31 8.29 -3.94
CA SER A 6 -12.33 7.39 -4.51
C SER A 6 -12.95 6.48 -3.44
N ALA A 7 -12.11 5.89 -2.57
CA ALA A 7 -12.58 5.05 -1.47
C ALA A 7 -13.46 5.82 -0.47
N LYS A 8 -13.10 7.09 -0.19
CA LYS A 8 -13.90 7.98 0.67
C LYS A 8 -15.26 8.30 0.06
N ALA A 9 -15.33 8.55 -1.25
CA ALA A 9 -16.59 8.77 -1.95
C ALA A 9 -17.50 7.55 -1.89
N ILE A 10 -16.96 6.35 -2.16
CA ILE A 10 -17.69 5.09 -2.06
C ILE A 10 -18.21 4.85 -0.64
N HIS A 11 -17.37 5.05 0.37
CA HIS A 11 -17.75 4.89 1.77
C HIS A 11 -18.88 5.84 2.17
N LYS A 12 -18.80 7.11 1.78
CA LYS A 12 -19.87 8.07 2.01
C LYS A 12 -21.18 7.67 1.33
N SER A 13 -21.10 7.19 0.08
CA SER A 13 -22.28 6.73 -0.67
C SER A 13 -22.96 5.52 -0.01
N ARG A 14 -22.19 4.59 0.57
CA ARG A 14 -22.75 3.43 1.31
C ARG A 14 -23.43 3.83 2.61
N ARG A 15 -23.07 4.97 3.17
CA ARG A 15 -23.66 5.55 4.39
C ARG A 15 -24.65 6.68 4.08
N GLY A 16 -25.25 6.66 2.90
CA GLY A 16 -26.20 7.68 2.45
C GLY A 16 -27.39 7.85 3.40
N ASP A 17 -27.85 6.76 3.99
CA ASP A 17 -28.91 6.74 5.02
C ASP A 17 -28.62 7.65 6.19
N THR A 18 -27.37 7.67 6.67
CA THR A 18 -26.91 8.60 7.73
C THR A 18 -27.04 10.09 7.31
N TYR A 19 -27.03 10.35 6.00
CA TYR A 19 -27.15 11.69 5.43
C TYR A 19 -28.50 11.97 4.79
N GLY A 20 -29.48 11.08 4.97
CA GLY A 20 -30.85 11.25 4.50
C GLY A 20 -31.06 10.93 3.01
N PHE A 21 -30.17 10.12 2.40
CA PHE A 21 -30.36 9.65 1.02
C PHE A 21 -29.99 8.17 0.86
N THR A 22 -30.59 7.52 -0.09
CA THR A 22 -30.32 6.11 -0.44
C THR A 22 -29.62 6.02 -1.77
N VAL A 23 -28.59 5.16 -1.86
CA VAL A 23 -27.90 4.83 -3.12
C VAL A 23 -28.22 3.38 -3.49
N GLU A 24 -28.98 3.21 -4.55
CA GLU A 24 -29.27 1.89 -5.08
C GLU A 24 -28.17 1.42 -6.05
N ASN A 25 -27.84 0.12 -5.99
CA ASN A 25 -26.94 -0.54 -6.94
C ASN A 25 -25.56 0.12 -7.10
N LEU A 26 -24.93 0.55 -6.01
CA LEU A 26 -23.57 1.09 -6.04
C LEU A 26 -22.59 0.02 -6.57
N LYS A 27 -22.07 0.25 -7.77
CA LYS A 27 -21.03 -0.59 -8.38
C LYS A 27 -19.69 0.14 -8.34
N VAL A 28 -18.66 -0.58 -7.96
CA VAL A 28 -17.29 -0.07 -7.94
C VAL A 28 -16.57 -0.55 -9.21
N ASP A 29 -16.17 0.39 -10.05
CA ASP A 29 -15.31 0.13 -11.21
C ASP A 29 -13.86 0.40 -10.83
N TYR A 30 -13.14 -0.65 -10.45
CA TYR A 30 -11.73 -0.56 -10.06
C TYR A 30 -10.84 -0.13 -11.23
N GLY A 31 -11.15 -0.54 -12.47
CA GLY A 31 -10.43 -0.14 -13.66
C GLY A 31 -10.50 1.37 -13.91
N ALA A 32 -11.69 1.97 -13.75
CA ALA A 32 -11.87 3.41 -13.84
C ALA A 32 -11.14 4.17 -12.72
N ILE A 33 -11.12 3.63 -11.49
CA ILE A 33 -10.38 4.21 -10.36
C ILE A 33 -8.88 4.22 -10.67
N ARG A 34 -8.32 3.11 -11.16
CA ARG A 34 -6.91 3.02 -11.58
C ARG A 34 -6.57 3.99 -12.70
N LYS A 35 -7.40 4.03 -13.73
CA LYS A 35 -7.21 4.96 -14.86
C LYS A 35 -7.12 6.40 -14.36
N ARG A 36 -8.06 6.82 -13.50
CA ARG A 36 -8.03 8.15 -12.85
C ARG A 36 -6.75 8.37 -12.03
N MET A 37 -6.33 7.38 -11.24
CA MET A 37 -5.10 7.46 -10.45
C MET A 37 -3.89 7.67 -11.36
N ASN A 38 -3.76 6.90 -12.42
CA ASN A 38 -2.65 7.01 -13.37
C ASN A 38 -2.64 8.35 -14.10
N GLN A 39 -3.81 8.86 -14.51
CA GLN A 39 -3.92 10.19 -15.12
C GLN A 39 -3.42 11.29 -14.18
N VAL A 40 -3.84 11.29 -12.92
CA VAL A 40 -3.38 12.28 -11.94
C VAL A 40 -1.88 12.14 -11.66
N ARG A 41 -1.38 10.91 -11.56
CA ARG A 41 0.06 10.64 -11.33
C ARG A 41 0.91 11.15 -12.50
N ASN A 42 0.51 10.79 -13.71
CA ASN A 42 1.27 11.16 -14.91
C ASN A 42 1.25 12.69 -15.14
N ALA A 43 0.08 13.32 -15.03
CA ALA A 43 -0.02 14.77 -15.15
C ALA A 43 0.80 15.52 -14.08
N SER A 44 0.85 14.98 -12.84
CA SER A 44 1.69 15.56 -11.78
C SER A 44 3.17 15.39 -12.06
N ASN A 45 3.57 14.25 -12.63
CA ASN A 45 4.97 13.99 -12.98
C ASN A 45 5.42 14.87 -14.16
N GLU A 46 4.61 14.91 -15.22
CA GLU A 46 4.84 15.76 -16.41
C GLU A 46 4.95 17.24 -16.02
N GLY A 47 4.01 17.74 -15.22
CA GLY A 47 4.03 19.12 -14.74
C GLY A 47 5.22 19.45 -13.86
N LEU A 48 5.74 18.47 -13.08
CA LEU A 48 6.95 18.67 -12.28
C LEU A 48 8.21 18.73 -13.15
N ILE A 49 8.31 17.89 -14.18
CA ILE A 49 9.40 17.91 -15.16
C ILE A 49 9.40 19.24 -15.89
N GLU A 50 8.25 19.64 -16.47
CA GLU A 50 8.09 20.92 -17.16
C GLU A 50 8.47 22.13 -16.27
N TRP A 51 8.04 22.08 -15.00
CA TRP A 51 8.41 23.12 -14.05
C TRP A 51 9.93 23.19 -13.80
N MET A 52 10.61 22.04 -13.64
CA MET A 52 12.07 22.03 -13.45
C MET A 52 12.82 22.51 -14.70
N GLU A 53 12.40 22.06 -15.89
CA GLU A 53 12.99 22.45 -17.18
C GLU A 53 12.80 23.95 -17.50
N SER A 54 11.67 24.52 -17.07
CA SER A 54 11.36 25.95 -17.28
C SER A 54 11.93 26.89 -16.20
N THR A 55 12.52 26.31 -15.13
CA THR A 55 13.06 27.11 -14.04
C THR A 55 14.48 27.56 -14.32
N ASP A 56 14.72 28.90 -14.32
CA ASP A 56 16.05 29.45 -14.50
C ASP A 56 17.07 28.89 -13.48
N ASN A 57 18.27 28.60 -13.97
CA ASN A 57 19.40 28.09 -13.20
C ASN A 57 19.16 26.68 -12.58
N VAL A 58 18.26 25.89 -13.15
CA VAL A 58 18.04 24.49 -12.83
C VAL A 58 18.35 23.65 -14.07
N ASP A 59 19.26 22.71 -13.95
CA ASP A 59 19.55 21.71 -14.97
C ASP A 59 18.98 20.36 -14.50
N LEU A 60 18.00 19.83 -15.22
CA LEU A 60 17.45 18.50 -14.98
C LEU A 60 18.25 17.48 -15.80
N ILE A 61 18.94 16.56 -15.11
CA ILE A 61 19.70 15.49 -15.76
C ILE A 61 19.09 14.16 -15.38
N GLU A 62 18.47 13.48 -16.32
CA GLU A 62 17.92 12.16 -16.12
C GLU A 62 19.00 11.09 -16.31
N GLY A 63 19.23 10.27 -15.30
CA GLY A 63 20.20 9.19 -15.36
C GLY A 63 20.53 8.58 -13.99
N TYR A 64 21.35 7.56 -14.02
CA TYR A 64 21.85 6.95 -12.81
C TYR A 64 23.10 7.69 -12.32
N GLY A 65 22.96 8.41 -11.21
CA GLY A 65 24.06 9.16 -10.60
C GLY A 65 24.91 8.30 -9.66
N ALA A 66 26.22 8.28 -9.87
CA ALA A 66 27.17 7.61 -9.01
C ALA A 66 28.23 8.59 -8.48
N PHE A 67 28.58 8.47 -7.19
CA PHE A 67 29.68 9.25 -6.64
C PHE A 67 31.03 8.76 -7.18
N THR A 68 31.82 9.68 -7.77
CA THR A 68 33.22 9.45 -8.18
C THR A 68 34.20 10.14 -7.27
N GLY A 69 33.74 10.93 -6.31
CA GLY A 69 34.54 11.62 -5.29
C GLY A 69 33.66 12.35 -4.27
N PRO A 70 34.23 12.99 -3.25
CA PRO A 70 33.49 13.61 -2.15
C PRO A 70 32.44 14.66 -2.58
N LYS A 71 32.68 15.31 -3.73
CA LYS A 71 31.80 16.37 -4.28
C LYS A 71 31.61 16.22 -5.77
N THR A 72 31.76 15.03 -6.31
CA THR A 72 31.63 14.72 -7.73
C THR A 72 30.70 13.56 -7.93
N ILE A 73 29.78 13.70 -8.87
CA ILE A 73 28.82 12.68 -9.31
C ILE A 73 28.98 12.51 -10.81
N GLU A 74 29.02 11.30 -11.27
CA GLU A 74 28.96 10.98 -12.71
C GLU A 74 27.54 10.53 -13.08
N VAL A 75 26.99 11.09 -14.14
CA VAL A 75 25.71 10.73 -14.73
C VAL A 75 25.89 10.67 -16.25
N ASN A 76 25.54 9.57 -16.88
CA ASN A 76 25.62 9.39 -18.35
C ASN A 76 27.01 9.68 -18.95
N GLY A 77 28.11 9.46 -18.18
CA GLY A 77 29.47 9.76 -18.58
C GLY A 77 29.90 11.22 -18.38
N GLU A 78 29.03 12.08 -17.88
CA GLU A 78 29.33 13.46 -17.51
C GLU A 78 29.65 13.55 -16.02
N VAL A 79 30.73 14.27 -15.67
CA VAL A 79 31.14 14.47 -14.28
C VAL A 79 30.70 15.84 -13.78
N LEU A 80 29.82 15.85 -12.81
CA LEU A 80 29.27 17.03 -12.16
C LEU A 80 29.98 17.30 -10.84
N LYS A 81 30.34 18.55 -10.56
CA LYS A 81 30.95 18.96 -9.30
C LYS A 81 30.07 19.97 -8.58
N GLY A 82 29.64 19.63 -7.35
CA GLY A 82 28.80 20.48 -6.51
C GLY A 82 29.54 21.08 -5.32
N LYS A 83 29.28 22.35 -4.97
CA LYS A 83 29.70 22.94 -3.68
C LYS A 83 29.00 22.27 -2.52
N LYS A 84 27.70 21.95 -2.69
CA LYS A 84 26.83 21.20 -1.78
C LYS A 84 26.12 20.13 -2.58
N ILE A 85 25.96 18.95 -1.99
CA ILE A 85 25.23 17.82 -2.59
C ILE A 85 24.16 17.37 -1.59
N TYR A 86 22.96 17.24 -2.08
CA TYR A 86 21.82 16.71 -1.34
C TYR A 86 21.45 15.33 -1.92
N ILE A 87 21.38 14.32 -1.05
CA ILE A 87 21.04 12.96 -1.43
C ILE A 87 19.56 12.75 -1.05
N ASN A 88 18.71 12.57 -2.04
CA ASN A 88 17.28 12.32 -1.85
C ASN A 88 16.80 11.18 -2.76
N THR A 89 17.46 10.04 -2.64
CA THR A 89 17.28 8.86 -3.52
C THR A 89 16.10 7.99 -3.13
N GLY A 90 15.35 8.37 -2.09
CA GLY A 90 14.22 7.58 -1.59
C GLY A 90 14.66 6.33 -0.82
N THR A 91 13.72 5.41 -0.63
CA THR A 91 13.91 4.16 0.12
C THR A 91 13.25 2.99 -0.60
N TYR A 92 13.73 1.80 -0.32
CA TYR A 92 13.06 0.55 -0.74
C TYR A 92 12.17 0.03 0.39
N PRO A 93 11.00 -0.54 0.07
CA PRO A 93 10.17 -1.22 1.04
C PRO A 93 10.92 -2.39 1.70
N PHE A 94 10.84 -2.48 3.02
CA PHE A 94 11.37 -3.63 3.74
C PHE A 94 10.46 -4.84 3.54
N VAL A 95 11.03 -5.96 3.11
CA VAL A 95 10.33 -7.23 2.99
C VAL A 95 10.69 -8.08 4.20
N PRO A 96 9.73 -8.40 5.08
CA PRO A 96 10.01 -9.22 6.25
C PRO A 96 10.47 -10.64 5.84
N PRO A 97 11.38 -11.26 6.60
CA PRO A 97 11.85 -12.61 6.33
C PRO A 97 10.77 -13.65 6.70
N ILE A 98 9.88 -13.91 5.77
CA ILE A 98 8.81 -14.91 5.89
C ILE A 98 9.18 -16.08 4.97
N ASP A 99 9.18 -17.29 5.51
CA ASP A 99 9.50 -18.48 4.74
C ASP A 99 8.50 -18.65 3.58
N GLY A 100 9.02 -18.95 2.38
CA GLY A 100 8.22 -19.14 1.18
C GLY A 100 7.65 -17.86 0.55
N VAL A 101 7.78 -16.69 1.17
CA VAL A 101 7.19 -15.45 0.64
C VAL A 101 7.74 -15.07 -0.73
N LYS A 102 9.02 -15.39 -1.01
CA LYS A 102 9.66 -15.07 -2.29
C LYS A 102 9.06 -15.81 -3.48
N ASP A 103 8.46 -16.96 -3.22
CA ASP A 103 7.84 -17.83 -4.23
C ASP A 103 6.35 -17.47 -4.44
N LEU A 104 5.83 -16.54 -3.65
CA LEU A 104 4.46 -16.04 -3.74
C LEU A 104 4.40 -14.74 -4.55
N PRO A 105 3.27 -14.42 -5.16
CA PRO A 105 3.03 -13.13 -5.82
C PRO A 105 2.80 -12.02 -4.78
N TRP A 106 3.80 -11.80 -3.91
CA TRP A 106 3.74 -10.72 -2.93
C TRP A 106 3.93 -9.35 -3.58
N MET A 107 3.35 -8.35 -2.96
CA MET A 107 3.41 -6.97 -3.44
C MET A 107 3.86 -6.04 -2.32
N ASP A 108 4.71 -5.10 -2.67
CA ASP A 108 4.95 -3.90 -1.87
C ASP A 108 3.90 -2.82 -2.20
N SER A 109 4.00 -1.68 -1.54
CA SER A 109 3.07 -0.57 -1.73
C SER A 109 3.07 -0.02 -3.17
N ALA A 110 4.18 -0.08 -3.88
CA ALA A 110 4.27 0.38 -5.27
C ALA A 110 3.59 -0.60 -6.22
N LYS A 111 3.92 -1.89 -6.11
CA LYS A 111 3.29 -2.96 -6.92
C LYS A 111 1.78 -3.06 -6.66
N LEU A 112 1.34 -2.82 -5.42
CA LEU A 112 -0.08 -2.82 -5.07
C LEU A 112 -0.85 -1.72 -5.82
N LEU A 113 -0.24 -0.56 -6.07
CA LEU A 113 -0.85 0.49 -6.88
C LEU A 113 -0.93 0.13 -8.38
N GLU A 114 -0.12 -0.80 -8.84
CA GLU A 114 -0.10 -1.27 -10.23
C GLU A 114 -1.02 -2.46 -10.47
N LEU A 115 -1.62 -3.02 -9.43
CA LEU A 115 -2.50 -4.16 -9.52
C LEU A 115 -3.69 -3.89 -10.46
N GLU A 116 -3.87 -4.76 -11.45
CA GLU A 116 -4.88 -4.54 -12.49
C GLU A 116 -6.29 -4.95 -12.10
N LYS A 117 -6.41 -5.94 -11.24
CA LYS A 117 -7.68 -6.48 -10.78
C LYS A 117 -7.82 -6.30 -9.28
N LEU A 118 -9.03 -5.98 -8.85
CA LEU A 118 -9.33 -5.93 -7.42
C LEU A 118 -9.24 -7.35 -6.84
N PRO A 119 -8.39 -7.60 -5.83
CA PRO A 119 -8.32 -8.92 -5.21
C PRO A 119 -9.57 -9.19 -4.38
N ASP A 120 -10.07 -10.41 -4.38
CA ASP A 120 -11.17 -10.81 -3.51
C ASP A 120 -10.79 -10.71 -2.02
N HIS A 121 -9.54 -11.04 -1.71
CA HIS A 121 -8.99 -10.95 -0.36
C HIS A 121 -7.54 -10.44 -0.40
N LEU A 122 -7.28 -9.38 0.36
CA LEU A 122 -5.95 -8.79 0.54
C LEU A 122 -5.45 -9.08 1.96
N ILE A 123 -4.30 -9.74 2.07
CA ILE A 123 -3.60 -9.94 3.34
C ILE A 123 -2.47 -8.91 3.42
N ILE A 124 -2.47 -8.11 4.47
CA ILE A 124 -1.46 -7.08 4.72
C ILE A 124 -0.62 -7.46 5.93
N ILE A 125 0.70 -7.48 5.73
CA ILE A 125 1.66 -7.75 6.80
C ILE A 125 2.25 -6.44 7.27
N GLY A 126 1.92 -6.07 8.49
CA GLY A 126 2.25 -4.81 9.13
C GLY A 126 1.06 -3.86 9.25
N GLY A 127 0.80 -3.41 10.47
CA GLY A 127 -0.28 -2.48 10.83
C GLY A 127 0.18 -1.04 10.98
N GLY A 128 1.25 -0.61 10.29
CA GLY A 128 1.65 0.79 10.22
C GLY A 128 0.72 1.60 9.31
N TYR A 129 0.91 2.93 9.25
CA TYR A 129 0.03 3.85 8.52
C TYR A 129 -0.17 3.48 7.04
N ILE A 130 0.84 2.98 6.33
CA ILE A 130 0.71 2.51 4.95
C ILE A 130 -0.23 1.30 4.87
N GLY A 131 -0.04 0.32 5.76
CA GLY A 131 -0.88 -0.88 5.81
C GLY A 131 -2.34 -0.54 6.14
N VAL A 132 -2.57 0.32 7.11
CA VAL A 132 -3.89 0.81 7.52
C VAL A 132 -4.59 1.56 6.38
N GLU A 133 -3.88 2.46 5.70
CA GLU A 133 -4.42 3.23 4.56
C GLU A 133 -4.86 2.30 3.42
N PHE A 134 -4.00 1.37 2.99
CA PHE A 134 -4.35 0.41 1.94
C PHE A 134 -5.46 -0.55 2.37
N ALA A 135 -5.45 -1.02 3.61
CA ALA A 135 -6.49 -1.88 4.13
C ALA A 135 -7.88 -1.25 3.97
N GLN A 136 -8.01 0.01 4.40
CA GLN A 136 -9.27 0.73 4.32
C GLN A 136 -9.68 1.03 2.87
N VAL A 137 -8.72 1.40 2.01
CA VAL A 137 -8.97 1.67 0.59
C VAL A 137 -9.50 0.42 -0.12
N TYR A 138 -8.82 -0.72 -0.01
CA TYR A 138 -9.22 -1.95 -0.67
C TYR A 138 -10.50 -2.54 -0.08
N ARG A 139 -10.70 -2.42 1.24
CA ARG A 139 -11.96 -2.80 1.88
C ARG A 139 -13.14 -2.01 1.32
N ARG A 140 -12.98 -0.73 1.16
CA ARG A 140 -14.02 0.15 0.59
C ARG A 140 -14.27 -0.11 -0.90
N PHE A 141 -13.29 -0.60 -1.64
CA PHE A 141 -13.49 -1.06 -3.02
C PHE A 141 -14.22 -2.39 -3.10
N GLY A 142 -14.23 -3.21 -2.04
CA GLY A 142 -14.99 -4.45 -1.97
C GLY A 142 -14.19 -5.69 -1.62
N SER A 143 -12.87 -5.59 -1.49
CA SER A 143 -12.02 -6.71 -1.04
C SER A 143 -12.33 -7.08 0.41
N LYS A 144 -12.18 -8.37 0.74
CA LYS A 144 -11.93 -8.77 2.11
C LYS A 144 -10.50 -8.33 2.47
N VAL A 145 -10.28 -7.90 3.70
CA VAL A 145 -8.96 -7.46 4.12
C VAL A 145 -8.63 -8.03 5.49
N THR A 146 -7.41 -8.56 5.62
CA THR A 146 -6.84 -9.02 6.90
C THR A 146 -5.50 -8.33 7.13
N ILE A 147 -5.31 -7.70 8.29
CA ILE A 147 -4.02 -7.16 8.74
C ILE A 147 -3.41 -8.11 9.75
N ILE A 148 -2.14 -8.48 9.55
CA ILE A 148 -1.34 -9.25 10.51
C ILE A 148 -0.28 -8.29 11.07
N GLN A 149 -0.40 -7.95 12.36
CA GLN A 149 0.50 -7.04 13.06
C GLN A 149 1.21 -7.77 14.19
N SER A 150 2.53 -7.69 14.20
CA SER A 150 3.35 -8.35 15.22
C SER A 150 3.30 -7.69 16.59
N GLY A 151 3.06 -6.39 16.65
CA GLY A 151 2.83 -5.63 17.87
C GLY A 151 1.41 -5.81 18.41
N ASP A 152 1.18 -5.28 19.57
CA ASP A 152 -0.08 -5.32 20.31
C ASP A 152 -1.08 -4.22 19.90
N GLN A 153 -0.64 -3.26 19.07
CA GLN A 153 -1.50 -2.22 18.50
C GLN A 153 -1.21 -1.97 17.02
N LEU A 154 -2.16 -1.38 16.31
CA LEU A 154 -1.93 -0.74 15.02
C LEU A 154 -1.15 0.56 15.21
N MET A 155 -0.47 1.04 14.13
CA MET A 155 0.24 2.30 14.15
C MET A 155 1.12 2.46 15.41
N PRO A 156 2.16 1.63 15.58
CA PRO A 156 2.91 1.49 16.83
C PRO A 156 3.67 2.73 17.29
N GLN A 157 3.65 3.81 16.52
CA GLN A 157 4.24 5.11 16.87
C GLN A 157 3.20 6.11 17.39
N GLU A 158 1.91 5.76 17.36
CA GLU A 158 0.84 6.60 17.86
C GLU A 158 0.48 6.23 19.31
N ASP A 159 -0.18 7.16 20.00
CA ASP A 159 -0.71 6.90 21.33
C ASP A 159 -1.77 5.79 21.30
N THR A 160 -1.84 5.00 22.36
CA THR A 160 -2.68 3.79 22.40
C THR A 160 -4.17 4.09 22.19
N ASP A 161 -4.68 5.17 22.71
CA ASP A 161 -6.08 5.59 22.54
C ASP A 161 -6.39 5.95 21.08
N VAL A 162 -5.44 6.58 20.37
CA VAL A 162 -5.54 6.85 18.93
C VAL A 162 -5.50 5.54 18.13
N ALA A 163 -4.57 4.64 18.46
CA ALA A 163 -4.44 3.35 17.80
C ALA A 163 -5.69 2.46 17.99
N ASP A 164 -6.27 2.47 19.20
CA ASP A 164 -7.51 1.75 19.52
C ASP A 164 -8.71 2.31 18.76
N ALA A 165 -8.86 3.63 18.71
CA ALA A 165 -9.95 4.27 17.94
C ALA A 165 -9.84 3.93 16.43
N ILE A 166 -8.63 3.92 15.87
CA ILE A 166 -8.41 3.53 14.48
C ILE A 166 -8.76 2.05 14.27
N ARG A 167 -8.37 1.18 15.20
CA ARG A 167 -8.71 -0.24 15.13
C ARG A 167 -10.21 -0.46 15.12
N GLU A 168 -10.94 0.18 16.04
CA GLU A 168 -12.40 0.10 16.12
C GLU A 168 -13.06 0.52 14.80
N ILE A 169 -12.67 1.65 14.23
CA ILE A 169 -13.19 2.13 12.93
C ILE A 169 -12.94 1.09 11.82
N MET A 170 -11.77 0.47 11.80
CA MET A 170 -11.43 -0.49 10.77
C MET A 170 -12.17 -1.83 10.94
N GLU A 171 -12.35 -2.28 12.17
CA GLU A 171 -13.14 -3.47 12.51
C GLU A 171 -14.63 -3.25 12.18
N GLU A 172 -15.19 -2.07 12.45
CA GLU A 172 -16.55 -1.69 12.03
C GLU A 172 -16.73 -1.70 10.50
N GLU A 173 -15.69 -1.33 9.75
CA GLU A 173 -15.70 -1.45 8.27
C GLU A 173 -15.52 -2.91 7.81
N GLY A 174 -15.34 -3.86 8.73
CA GLY A 174 -15.21 -5.30 8.46
C GLY A 174 -13.81 -5.70 8.00
N ILE A 175 -12.77 -4.99 8.43
CA ILE A 175 -11.37 -5.39 8.27
C ILE A 175 -11.02 -6.30 9.45
N GLN A 176 -10.43 -7.45 9.15
CA GLN A 176 -9.94 -8.35 10.18
C GLN A 176 -8.55 -7.92 10.63
N ILE A 177 -8.34 -7.81 11.94
CA ILE A 177 -7.07 -7.38 12.53
C ILE A 177 -6.56 -8.44 13.49
N LEU A 178 -5.34 -8.90 13.25
CA LEU A 178 -4.64 -9.86 14.09
C LEU A 178 -3.45 -9.15 14.75
N LEU A 179 -3.63 -8.73 16.00
CA LEU A 179 -2.57 -8.15 16.84
C LEU A 179 -1.78 -9.23 17.56
N SER A 180 -0.55 -8.90 17.96
CA SER A 180 0.41 -9.82 18.61
C SER A 180 0.59 -11.10 17.79
N ALA A 181 0.54 -10.96 16.45
CA ALA A 181 0.52 -12.04 15.48
C ALA A 181 1.63 -11.86 14.45
N ARG A 182 2.43 -12.90 14.23
CA ARG A 182 3.52 -12.87 13.24
C ARG A 182 3.21 -13.83 12.10
N ALA A 183 3.38 -13.37 10.87
CA ALA A 183 3.40 -14.23 9.71
C ALA A 183 4.64 -15.13 9.77
N GLY A 184 4.45 -16.43 9.69
CA GLY A 184 5.52 -17.43 9.78
C GLY A 184 5.91 -17.95 8.41
N LYS A 185 5.02 -18.69 7.75
CA LYS A 185 5.25 -19.31 6.44
C LYS A 185 4.14 -18.94 5.48
N GLY A 186 4.50 -18.66 4.24
CA GLY A 186 3.57 -18.44 3.15
C GLY A 186 3.63 -19.60 2.14
N GLU A 187 2.50 -20.08 1.69
CA GLU A 187 2.35 -21.15 0.70
C GLU A 187 1.22 -20.84 -0.27
N GLY A 188 1.29 -21.43 -1.47
CA GLY A 188 0.21 -21.33 -2.46
C GLY A 188 0.64 -20.67 -3.75
N LYS A 189 -0.35 -20.12 -4.45
CA LYS A 189 -0.17 -19.42 -5.74
C LYS A 189 -1.17 -18.27 -5.83
N GLU A 190 -1.08 -17.48 -6.87
CA GLU A 190 -2.03 -16.38 -7.11
C GLU A 190 -3.49 -16.86 -7.00
N GLY A 191 -4.27 -16.14 -6.21
CA GLY A 191 -5.67 -16.48 -5.92
C GLY A 191 -5.89 -17.55 -4.84
N ASP A 192 -4.83 -18.23 -4.36
CA ASP A 192 -4.94 -19.27 -3.30
C ASP A 192 -3.68 -19.24 -2.41
N ILE A 193 -3.49 -18.14 -1.68
CA ILE A 193 -2.36 -17.94 -0.77
C ILE A 193 -2.81 -18.27 0.65
N THR A 194 -1.99 -19.05 1.35
CA THR A 194 -2.14 -19.32 2.78
C THR A 194 -0.95 -18.75 3.54
N ILE A 195 -1.22 -18.02 4.61
CA ILE A 195 -0.18 -17.52 5.53
C ILE A 195 -0.39 -18.16 6.89
N GLN A 196 0.61 -18.86 7.37
CA GLN A 196 0.62 -19.38 8.75
C GLN A 196 0.89 -18.22 9.71
N VAL A 197 0.10 -18.14 10.77
CA VAL A 197 0.20 -17.06 11.77
C VAL A 197 0.56 -17.64 13.12
N LYS A 198 1.61 -17.11 13.76
CA LYS A 198 2.00 -17.39 15.13
C LYS A 198 1.44 -16.33 16.06
N LYS A 199 0.68 -16.71 17.07
CA LYS A 199 0.17 -15.81 18.11
C LYS A 199 0.57 -16.32 19.48
N GLY A 200 1.22 -15.48 20.31
CA GLY A 200 1.63 -15.85 21.67
C GLY A 200 2.71 -16.92 21.74
N GLY A 201 3.54 -17.09 20.70
CA GLY A 201 4.60 -18.12 20.65
C GLY A 201 4.13 -19.51 20.19
N GLU A 202 2.84 -19.79 20.12
CA GLU A 202 2.27 -21.02 19.60
C GLU A 202 1.92 -20.88 18.11
N LEU A 203 2.31 -21.90 17.32
CA LEU A 203 1.79 -22.11 15.98
C LEU A 203 0.31 -22.48 16.11
N ARG A 204 -0.57 -21.56 15.84
CA ARG A 204 -1.95 -21.93 15.54
C ARG A 204 -1.95 -22.43 14.11
N ASP A 205 -2.18 -23.74 13.97
CA ASP A 205 -2.34 -24.42 12.70
C ASP A 205 -3.31 -23.60 11.84
N GLY A 206 -2.84 -23.28 10.65
CA GLY A 206 -3.49 -22.30 9.80
C GLY A 206 -4.98 -22.54 9.69
N SER A 207 -5.76 -21.72 10.36
CA SER A 207 -7.14 -21.58 9.99
C SER A 207 -7.12 -21.30 8.49
N ARG A 208 -7.59 -22.28 7.71
CA ARG A 208 -7.86 -22.11 6.28
C ARG A 208 -8.73 -20.87 6.13
N TRP A 209 -8.10 -19.76 5.83
CA TRP A 209 -8.83 -18.55 5.46
C TRP A 209 -9.60 -18.91 4.19
N PRO A 210 -10.87 -18.52 4.09
CA PRO A 210 -11.69 -18.91 2.96
C PRO A 210 -10.95 -18.58 1.67
N ARG A 211 -10.80 -19.61 0.83
CA ARG A 211 -10.20 -19.53 -0.49
C ARG A 211 -10.66 -18.24 -1.18
N ALA A 212 -9.72 -17.48 -1.68
CA ALA A 212 -10.01 -16.50 -2.72
C ALA A 212 -10.58 -17.28 -3.91
N LEU A 213 -11.90 -17.43 -3.95
CA LEU A 213 -12.57 -18.08 -5.07
C LEU A 213 -12.45 -17.15 -6.27
N SER A 214 -11.57 -17.52 -7.19
CA SER A 214 -11.70 -17.09 -8.57
C SER A 214 -13.06 -17.57 -9.07
N ARG A 215 -13.99 -16.65 -9.34
CA ARG A 215 -15.12 -16.96 -10.20
C ARG A 215 -14.76 -16.68 -11.64
N PRO A 216 -15.20 -17.55 -12.57
CA PRO A 216 -14.93 -17.45 -14.00
C PRO A 216 -15.47 -16.16 -14.60
#